data_fcc11bb4dd7e63b85bd624e053e0a8fa
#
_entry.id   fcc11bb4dd7e63b85bd624e053e0a8fa
#
_cell.length_a   1.000
_cell.length_b   1.000
_cell.length_c   1.000
_cell.angle_alpha   90.00
_cell.angle_beta   90.00
_cell.angle_gamma   90.00
#
_symmetry.space_group_name_H-M   'P 1'
#
loop_
_entity.id
_entity.type
_entity.pdbx_description
1 polymer ?
#
loop_
_entity_poly.entity_id
_entity_poly.type
_entity_poly.pdbx_seq_one_letter_code
_entity_poly.pdbx_strand_id
1 'polypeptide(L)'
;NPTGGMVIICPGGSYHFLSIENEGRRVARWFNEQGIAATVLQYRVPNKHKEVPVSDVRETFAIIKRRAVEWNVDIDKIGIMGFSAGGHLASFHSNTYTSESKPAFTILAYPVTTLLKGPSHEQTRQNFLRNTDDPEEVAASSPVQLVGAHTPPTFIMVSRDDKLYICSQLYQEALYENHIPFECHVYSIGGHGWGTKDSFPYKEQWQTSLRFWLEQILNTHPQ
;
A
#
# COMPACT_ATOMS: atom_id res chain seq x y z
N ASN A 1 -8.26 23.09 -2.61
CA ASN A 1 -9.64 22.65 -2.88
C ASN A 1 -9.72 21.14 -2.78
N PRO A 2 -10.79 20.55 -2.22
CA PRO A 2 -10.97 19.10 -2.20
C PRO A 2 -10.96 18.51 -3.62
N THR A 3 -10.24 17.39 -3.78
CA THR A 3 -10.14 16.66 -5.06
C THR A 3 -11.24 15.63 -5.26
N GLY A 4 -12.00 15.31 -4.20
CA GLY A 4 -12.88 14.14 -4.11
C GLY A 4 -12.12 12.84 -3.85
N GLY A 5 -10.80 12.83 -3.95
CA GLY A 5 -9.99 11.64 -3.68
C GLY A 5 -9.89 11.29 -2.19
N MET A 6 -9.73 10.00 -1.91
CA MET A 6 -9.49 9.49 -0.55
C MET A 6 -8.46 8.37 -0.55
N VAL A 7 -7.63 8.31 0.49
CA VAL A 7 -6.62 7.26 0.65
C VAL A 7 -6.80 6.53 1.97
N ILE A 8 -6.84 5.19 1.91
CA ILE A 8 -6.76 4.30 3.07
C ILE A 8 -5.29 4.02 3.32
N ILE A 9 -4.77 4.38 4.49
CA ILE A 9 -3.36 4.23 4.84
C ILE A 9 -3.20 3.03 5.79
N CYS A 10 -2.38 2.06 5.37
CA CYS A 10 -2.01 0.86 6.12
C CYS A 10 -0.58 1.01 6.66
N PRO A 11 -0.38 1.36 7.93
CA PRO A 11 0.96 1.47 8.52
C PRO A 11 1.71 0.14 8.55
N GLY A 12 3.04 0.18 8.55
CA GLY A 12 3.89 -0.98 8.76
C GLY A 12 3.99 -1.41 10.23
N GLY A 13 4.82 -2.40 10.50
CA GLY A 13 5.07 -2.94 11.84
C GLY A 13 5.09 -4.46 11.88
N SER A 14 5.46 -5.10 10.75
CA SER A 14 5.67 -6.58 10.63
C SER A 14 4.46 -7.42 11.03
N TYR A 15 3.25 -6.85 10.99
CA TYR A 15 2.04 -7.46 11.54
C TYR A 15 2.13 -7.80 13.04
N HIS A 16 2.99 -7.11 13.77
CA HIS A 16 3.17 -7.25 15.20
C HIS A 16 2.71 -6.01 15.96
N PHE A 17 2.95 -4.84 15.37
CA PHE A 17 2.47 -3.53 15.83
C PHE A 17 2.10 -2.66 14.63
N LEU A 18 1.67 -1.42 14.87
CA LEU A 18 1.37 -0.43 13.82
C LEU A 18 2.15 0.86 14.06
N SER A 19 2.91 1.30 13.05
CA SER A 19 3.67 2.56 13.05
C SER A 19 2.74 3.76 12.80
N ILE A 20 1.74 3.93 13.67
CA ILE A 20 0.58 4.84 13.48
C ILE A 20 1.01 6.31 13.28
N GLU A 21 2.03 6.78 13.99
CA GLU A 21 2.40 8.19 13.88
C GLU A 21 3.20 8.46 12.60
N ASN A 22 4.30 7.72 12.37
CA ASN A 22 5.22 7.98 11.27
C ASN A 22 4.68 7.57 9.89
N GLU A 23 3.96 6.44 9.84
CA GLU A 23 3.43 5.82 8.62
C GLU A 23 1.90 5.91 8.50
N GLY A 24 1.27 6.66 9.41
CA GLY A 24 -0.16 6.87 9.45
C GLY A 24 -0.54 8.35 9.57
N ARG A 25 -0.61 8.89 10.80
CA ARG A 25 -1.15 10.23 11.06
C ARG A 25 -0.41 11.36 10.34
N ARG A 26 0.92 11.32 10.29
CA ARG A 26 1.70 12.33 9.56
C ARG A 26 1.47 12.26 8.06
N VAL A 27 1.33 11.05 7.51
CA VAL A 27 1.00 10.82 6.11
C VAL A 27 -0.40 11.34 5.80
N ALA A 28 -1.39 11.04 6.66
CA ALA A 28 -2.76 11.54 6.50
C ALA A 28 -2.82 13.07 6.48
N ARG A 29 -2.07 13.74 7.36
CA ARG A 29 -1.97 15.22 7.34
C ARG A 29 -1.42 15.72 6.00
N TRP A 30 -0.37 15.10 5.48
CA TRP A 30 0.19 15.46 4.20
C TRP A 30 -0.83 15.32 3.06
N PHE A 31 -1.61 14.22 3.01
CA PHE A 31 -2.70 14.07 2.02
C PHE A 31 -3.75 15.17 2.16
N ASN A 32 -4.16 15.50 3.38
CA ASN A 32 -5.13 16.56 3.62
C ASN A 32 -4.63 17.94 3.13
N GLU A 33 -3.33 18.22 3.27
CA GLU A 33 -2.69 19.42 2.71
C GLU A 33 -2.73 19.44 1.18
N GLN A 34 -2.80 18.28 0.52
CA GLN A 34 -2.99 18.15 -0.92
C GLN A 34 -4.48 18.17 -1.35
N GLY A 35 -5.42 18.36 -0.43
CA GLY A 35 -6.86 18.32 -0.70
C GLY A 35 -7.43 16.91 -0.90
N ILE A 36 -6.72 15.88 -0.46
CA ILE A 36 -7.12 14.47 -0.54
C ILE A 36 -7.51 14.00 0.86
N ALA A 37 -8.71 13.45 1.00
CA ALA A 37 -9.12 12.85 2.27
C ALA A 37 -8.26 11.61 2.58
N ALA A 38 -8.04 11.36 3.87
CA ALA A 38 -7.25 10.20 4.28
C ALA A 38 -7.79 9.56 5.56
N THR A 39 -7.73 8.25 5.63
CA THR A 39 -8.00 7.49 6.85
C THR A 39 -6.82 6.58 7.18
N VAL A 40 -6.43 6.52 8.44
CA VAL A 40 -5.41 5.60 8.94
C VAL A 40 -6.10 4.35 9.46
N LEU A 41 -5.90 3.25 8.77
CA LEU A 41 -6.47 1.97 9.18
C LEU A 41 -5.63 1.34 10.30
N GLN A 42 -6.19 1.32 11.50
CA GLN A 42 -5.65 0.55 12.60
C GLN A 42 -6.10 -0.91 12.48
N TYR A 43 -5.60 -1.59 11.44
CA TYR A 43 -5.98 -2.97 11.19
C TYR A 43 -5.55 -3.90 12.33
N ARG A 44 -6.36 -4.88 12.62
CA ARG A 44 -6.04 -5.92 13.58
C ARG A 44 -4.88 -6.76 13.04
N VAL A 45 -3.86 -7.00 13.88
CA VAL A 45 -2.74 -7.86 13.50
C VAL A 45 -3.23 -9.29 13.25
N PRO A 46 -2.75 -9.97 12.20
CA PRO A 46 -3.35 -11.22 11.76
C PRO A 46 -3.17 -12.37 12.75
N ASN A 47 -2.06 -12.43 13.45
CA ASN A 47 -1.74 -13.57 14.31
C ASN A 47 -2.02 -14.91 13.61
N LYS A 48 -1.52 -15.06 12.37
CA LYS A 48 -1.73 -16.21 11.46
C LYS A 48 -3.16 -16.36 10.91
N HIS A 49 -4.02 -15.36 11.09
CA HIS A 49 -5.37 -15.27 10.55
C HIS A 49 -5.44 -14.11 9.54
N LYS A 50 -4.90 -14.34 8.34
CA LYS A 50 -4.80 -13.32 7.28
C LYS A 50 -6.13 -12.66 6.90
N GLU A 51 -7.24 -13.39 7.07
CA GLU A 51 -8.59 -12.91 6.84
C GLU A 51 -8.98 -11.72 7.73
N VAL A 52 -8.35 -11.59 8.91
CA VAL A 52 -8.66 -10.51 9.88
C VAL A 52 -8.27 -9.13 9.32
N PRO A 53 -7.00 -8.81 9.03
CA PRO A 53 -6.65 -7.50 8.48
C PRO A 53 -7.25 -7.26 7.09
N VAL A 54 -7.46 -8.31 6.29
CA VAL A 54 -8.11 -8.18 4.98
C VAL A 54 -9.57 -7.76 5.12
N SER A 55 -10.29 -8.31 6.11
CA SER A 55 -11.66 -7.89 6.41
C SER A 55 -11.73 -6.44 6.88
N ASP A 56 -10.74 -5.98 7.65
CA ASP A 56 -10.66 -4.59 8.11
C ASP A 56 -10.49 -3.61 6.94
N VAL A 57 -9.68 -3.96 5.94
CA VAL A 57 -9.57 -3.16 4.71
C VAL A 57 -10.91 -3.11 3.98
N ARG A 58 -11.56 -4.25 3.76
CA ARG A 58 -12.86 -4.32 3.08
C ARG A 58 -13.95 -3.52 3.78
N GLU A 59 -14.04 -3.63 5.11
CA GLU A 59 -15.00 -2.85 5.89
C GLU A 59 -14.70 -1.35 5.82
N THR A 60 -13.42 -0.96 5.76
CA THR A 60 -13.04 0.45 5.59
C THR A 60 -13.55 1.00 4.26
N PHE A 61 -13.41 0.27 3.15
CA PHE A 61 -14.03 0.65 1.87
C PHE A 61 -15.55 0.79 2.00
N ALA A 62 -16.22 -0.17 2.65
CA ALA A 62 -17.65 -0.13 2.85
C ALA A 62 -18.10 1.09 3.68
N ILE A 63 -17.37 1.43 4.74
CA ILE A 63 -17.65 2.63 5.56
C ILE A 63 -17.49 3.89 4.72
N ILE A 64 -16.41 4.02 3.96
CA ILE A 64 -16.15 5.19 3.12
C ILE A 64 -17.27 5.35 2.10
N LYS A 65 -17.66 4.29 1.40
CA LYS A 65 -18.72 4.33 0.40
C LYS A 65 -20.08 4.74 1.00
N ARG A 66 -20.42 4.21 2.17
CA ARG A 66 -21.65 4.61 2.88
C ARG A 66 -21.68 6.08 3.28
N ARG A 67 -20.51 6.68 3.55
CA ARG A 67 -20.38 8.06 4.00
C ARG A 67 -19.80 9.01 2.93
N ALA A 68 -19.67 8.54 1.69
CA ALA A 68 -19.01 9.27 0.61
C ALA A 68 -19.62 10.66 0.38
N VAL A 69 -20.94 10.77 0.36
CA VAL A 69 -21.66 12.05 0.20
C VAL A 69 -21.36 13.00 1.36
N GLU A 70 -21.43 12.51 2.60
CA GLU A 70 -21.15 13.30 3.80
C GLU A 70 -19.72 13.82 3.82
N TRP A 71 -18.76 12.98 3.36
CA TRP A 71 -17.35 13.30 3.37
C TRP A 71 -16.86 13.96 2.09
N ASN A 72 -17.76 14.20 1.12
CA ASN A 72 -17.41 14.73 -0.20
C ASN A 72 -16.32 13.91 -0.90
N VAL A 73 -16.46 12.58 -0.89
CA VAL A 73 -15.56 11.62 -1.50
C VAL A 73 -16.21 11.03 -2.75
N ASP A 74 -15.44 11.00 -3.83
CA ASP A 74 -15.79 10.27 -5.05
C ASP A 74 -15.40 8.78 -4.85
N ILE A 75 -16.38 7.89 -4.92
CA ILE A 75 -16.17 6.45 -4.67
C ILE A 75 -15.24 5.79 -5.71
N ASP A 76 -15.10 6.40 -6.88
CA ASP A 76 -14.20 5.93 -7.94
C ASP A 76 -12.76 6.49 -7.78
N LYS A 77 -12.51 7.30 -6.74
CA LYS A 77 -11.23 7.91 -6.42
C LYS A 77 -10.67 7.47 -5.06
N ILE A 78 -11.05 6.30 -4.59
CA ILE A 78 -10.55 5.73 -3.33
C ILE A 78 -9.30 4.88 -3.61
N GLY A 79 -8.14 5.33 -3.15
CA GLY A 79 -6.88 4.58 -3.22
C GLY A 79 -6.52 3.90 -1.91
N ILE A 80 -5.51 3.03 -1.98
CA ILE A 80 -4.91 2.39 -0.80
C ILE A 80 -3.40 2.63 -0.78
N MET A 81 -2.87 2.98 0.40
CA MET A 81 -1.43 3.16 0.62
C MET A 81 -0.95 2.24 1.73
N GLY A 82 0.23 1.66 1.56
CA GLY A 82 0.82 0.83 2.60
C GLY A 82 2.32 0.96 2.71
N PHE A 83 2.81 0.77 3.94
CA PHE A 83 4.21 0.83 4.34
C PHE A 83 4.68 -0.52 4.83
N SER A 84 5.82 -1.05 4.36
CA SER A 84 6.41 -2.30 4.87
C SER A 84 5.39 -3.46 4.88
N ALA A 85 5.06 -4.03 6.03
CA ALA A 85 3.99 -5.03 6.18
C ALA A 85 2.59 -4.46 5.85
N GLY A 86 2.33 -3.18 6.11
CA GLY A 86 1.13 -2.50 5.60
C GLY A 86 1.14 -2.36 4.08
N GLY A 87 2.32 -2.27 3.47
CA GLY A 87 2.51 -2.38 2.02
C GLY A 87 2.18 -3.77 1.48
N HIS A 88 2.47 -4.81 2.26
CA HIS A 88 1.98 -6.16 1.96
C HIS A 88 0.45 -6.20 1.98
N LEU A 89 -0.20 -5.69 3.03
CA LEU A 89 -1.66 -5.67 3.13
C LEU A 89 -2.30 -4.88 1.99
N ALA A 90 -1.76 -3.71 1.66
CA ALA A 90 -2.26 -2.87 0.58
C ALA A 90 -2.11 -3.55 -0.79
N SER A 91 -0.93 -4.08 -1.12
CA SER A 91 -0.70 -4.78 -2.39
C SER A 91 -1.45 -6.11 -2.46
N PHE A 92 -1.57 -6.84 -1.35
CA PHE A 92 -2.40 -8.05 -1.29
C PHE A 92 -3.87 -7.73 -1.57
N HIS A 93 -4.41 -6.69 -0.91
CA HIS A 93 -5.79 -6.25 -1.17
C HIS A 93 -5.98 -5.80 -2.61
N SER A 94 -5.04 -5.03 -3.17
CA SER A 94 -5.08 -4.54 -4.56
C SER A 94 -5.09 -5.65 -5.62
N ASN A 95 -4.70 -6.86 -5.25
CA ASN A 95 -4.73 -8.04 -6.12
C ASN A 95 -5.82 -9.05 -5.74
N THR A 96 -6.58 -8.84 -4.65
CA THR A 96 -7.60 -9.78 -4.14
C THR A 96 -8.90 -9.09 -3.72
N TYR A 97 -9.11 -7.86 -4.18
CA TYR A 97 -10.31 -7.08 -3.86
C TYR A 97 -11.59 -7.72 -4.39
N THR A 98 -12.70 -7.33 -3.82
CA THR A 98 -14.05 -7.58 -4.39
C THR A 98 -14.51 -6.34 -5.14
N SER A 99 -15.57 -6.45 -5.97
CA SER A 99 -16.19 -5.29 -6.63
C SER A 99 -16.47 -4.13 -5.68
N GLU A 100 -16.85 -4.45 -4.44
CA GLU A 100 -17.19 -3.47 -3.42
C GLU A 100 -15.99 -2.78 -2.77
N SER A 101 -14.80 -3.36 -2.90
CA SER A 101 -13.57 -2.87 -2.25
C SER A 101 -12.43 -2.62 -3.23
N LYS A 102 -12.74 -2.39 -4.51
CA LYS A 102 -11.75 -2.11 -5.56
C LYS A 102 -11.08 -0.77 -5.29
N PRO A 103 -9.74 -0.72 -5.11
CA PRO A 103 -9.02 0.54 -5.07
C PRO A 103 -8.85 1.11 -6.48
N ALA A 104 -8.95 2.44 -6.60
CA ALA A 104 -8.69 3.15 -7.84
C ALA A 104 -7.18 3.17 -8.17
N PHE A 105 -6.34 3.17 -7.15
CA PHE A 105 -4.87 3.17 -7.26
C PHE A 105 -4.23 2.62 -5.97
N THR A 106 -2.96 2.24 -6.09
CA THR A 106 -2.16 1.71 -4.98
C THR A 106 -0.88 2.50 -4.80
N ILE A 107 -0.49 2.79 -3.54
CA ILE A 107 0.77 3.46 -3.19
C ILE A 107 1.53 2.57 -2.21
N LEU A 108 2.77 2.26 -2.53
CA LEU A 108 3.60 1.32 -1.77
C LEU A 108 4.93 1.98 -1.37
N ALA A 109 5.17 2.07 -0.08
CA ALA A 109 6.44 2.54 0.49
C ALA A 109 7.22 1.37 1.08
N TYR A 110 8.40 1.08 0.52
CA TYR A 110 9.27 -0.04 0.92
C TYR A 110 8.49 -1.31 1.29
N PRO A 111 7.58 -1.77 0.42
CA PRO A 111 6.62 -2.80 0.74
C PRO A 111 7.27 -4.19 0.89
N VAL A 112 6.64 -5.04 1.69
CA VAL A 112 6.81 -6.49 1.57
C VAL A 112 5.81 -6.96 0.51
N THR A 113 6.27 -7.47 -0.63
CA THR A 113 5.37 -7.90 -1.73
C THR A 113 5.46 -9.39 -2.03
N THR A 114 6.33 -10.08 -1.31
CA THR A 114 6.44 -11.54 -1.39
C THR A 114 6.60 -12.13 -0.01
N LEU A 115 6.03 -13.32 0.19
CA LEU A 115 6.23 -14.13 1.39
C LEU A 115 7.05 -15.38 1.09
N LEU A 116 7.68 -15.46 -0.09
CA LEU A 116 8.62 -16.51 -0.44
C LEU A 116 9.85 -16.47 0.49
N LYS A 117 10.33 -17.63 0.90
CA LYS A 117 11.52 -17.75 1.75
C LYS A 117 12.75 -17.16 1.03
N GLY A 118 13.51 -16.35 1.72
CA GLY A 118 14.69 -15.67 1.20
C GLY A 118 14.45 -14.17 0.94
N PRO A 119 13.69 -13.76 -0.06
CA PRO A 119 13.45 -12.34 -0.32
C PRO A 119 12.46 -11.68 0.66
N SER A 120 11.65 -12.45 1.35
CA SER A 120 10.63 -11.94 2.28
C SER A 120 11.21 -11.43 3.59
N HIS A 121 10.46 -10.55 4.26
CA HIS A 121 10.66 -10.21 5.66
C HIS A 121 10.10 -11.33 6.55
N GLU A 122 10.95 -12.08 7.22
CA GLU A 122 10.59 -13.32 7.93
C GLU A 122 9.51 -13.11 9.00
N GLN A 123 9.59 -12.05 9.79
CA GLN A 123 8.57 -11.78 10.81
C GLN A 123 7.19 -11.47 10.19
N THR A 124 7.14 -10.72 9.09
CA THR A 124 5.89 -10.47 8.35
C THR A 124 5.29 -11.79 7.85
N ARG A 125 6.13 -12.65 7.29
CA ARG A 125 5.76 -13.97 6.79
C ARG A 125 5.18 -14.85 7.90
N GLN A 126 5.87 -14.97 9.04
CA GLN A 126 5.45 -15.76 10.19
C GLN A 126 4.16 -15.25 10.83
N ASN A 127 3.95 -13.95 10.88
CA ASN A 127 2.77 -13.36 11.49
C ASN A 127 1.53 -13.44 10.58
N PHE A 128 1.71 -13.46 9.26
CA PHE A 128 0.62 -13.49 8.29
C PHE A 128 0.18 -14.90 7.93
N LEU A 129 1.12 -15.79 7.66
CA LEU A 129 0.82 -17.17 7.22
C LEU A 129 0.47 -18.08 8.39
N ARG A 130 -0.47 -18.98 8.16
CA ARG A 130 -0.79 -20.07 9.10
C ARG A 130 0.29 -21.15 9.08
N ASN A 131 0.69 -21.55 7.87
CA ASN A 131 1.78 -22.50 7.64
C ASN A 131 2.82 -21.88 6.68
N THR A 132 3.97 -21.55 7.21
CA THR A 132 5.07 -20.95 6.43
C THR A 132 5.76 -21.93 5.49
N ASP A 133 5.57 -23.23 5.66
CA ASP A 133 6.17 -24.27 4.82
C ASP A 133 5.22 -24.80 3.75
N ASP A 134 3.98 -24.33 3.72
CA ASP A 134 3.03 -24.62 2.67
C ASP A 134 3.26 -23.70 1.45
N PRO A 135 3.77 -24.24 0.32
CA PRO A 135 4.09 -23.42 -0.85
C PRO A 135 2.85 -22.79 -1.50
N GLU A 136 1.69 -23.46 -1.40
CA GLU A 136 0.43 -22.93 -1.95
C GLU A 136 -0.07 -21.74 -1.13
N GLU A 137 -0.05 -21.85 0.21
CA GLU A 137 -0.41 -20.72 1.07
C GLU A 137 0.54 -19.54 0.90
N VAL A 138 1.84 -19.80 0.80
CA VAL A 138 2.89 -18.79 0.57
C VAL A 138 2.66 -18.07 -0.76
N ALA A 139 2.44 -18.82 -1.84
CA ALA A 139 2.19 -18.24 -3.17
C ALA A 139 0.90 -17.42 -3.19
N ALA A 140 -0.20 -17.99 -2.71
CA ALA A 140 -1.52 -17.35 -2.64
C ALA A 140 -1.57 -16.13 -1.69
N SER A 141 -0.51 -15.92 -0.89
CA SER A 141 -0.38 -14.79 0.04
C SER A 141 0.76 -13.84 -0.35
N SER A 142 1.42 -14.07 -1.48
CA SER A 142 2.50 -13.22 -2.01
C SER A 142 1.96 -12.29 -3.11
N PRO A 143 1.79 -10.99 -2.86
CA PRO A 143 1.24 -10.05 -3.84
C PRO A 143 1.88 -10.12 -5.22
N VAL A 144 3.20 -10.34 -5.31
CA VAL A 144 3.93 -10.49 -6.57
C VAL A 144 3.39 -11.62 -7.45
N GLN A 145 2.84 -12.69 -6.85
CA GLN A 145 2.27 -13.82 -7.57
C GLN A 145 0.81 -13.59 -8.03
N LEU A 146 0.20 -12.52 -7.57
CA LEU A 146 -1.22 -12.22 -7.76
C LEU A 146 -1.46 -11.06 -8.75
N VAL A 147 -0.38 -10.43 -9.22
CA VAL A 147 -0.48 -9.35 -10.21
C VAL A 147 -1.11 -9.85 -11.51
N GLY A 148 -2.07 -9.09 -12.01
CA GLY A 148 -2.77 -9.42 -13.27
C GLY A 148 -3.50 -8.19 -13.81
N ALA A 149 -4.25 -8.33 -14.90
CA ALA A 149 -4.94 -7.24 -15.59
C ALA A 149 -5.93 -6.44 -14.71
N HIS A 150 -6.31 -6.99 -13.55
CA HIS A 150 -7.19 -6.35 -12.57
C HIS A 150 -6.43 -5.45 -11.58
N THR A 151 -5.10 -5.54 -11.51
CA THR A 151 -4.27 -4.77 -10.57
C THR A 151 -4.36 -3.27 -10.89
N PRO A 152 -4.63 -2.41 -9.90
CA PRO A 152 -4.72 -0.96 -10.12
C PRO A 152 -3.37 -0.32 -10.48
N PRO A 153 -3.37 0.88 -11.11
CA PRO A 153 -2.16 1.68 -11.25
C PRO A 153 -1.43 1.85 -9.91
N THR A 154 -0.11 1.71 -9.92
CA THR A 154 0.68 1.59 -8.69
C THR A 154 1.84 2.58 -8.65
N PHE A 155 2.00 3.29 -7.54
CA PHE A 155 3.18 4.09 -7.22
C PHE A 155 4.04 3.37 -6.18
N ILE A 156 5.33 3.23 -6.44
CA ILE A 156 6.28 2.53 -5.55
C ILE A 156 7.40 3.48 -5.16
N MET A 157 7.79 3.48 -3.90
CA MET A 157 8.95 4.20 -3.41
C MET A 157 9.74 3.36 -2.41
N VAL A 158 11.06 3.31 -2.58
CA VAL A 158 11.95 2.46 -1.79
C VAL A 158 13.37 3.02 -1.77
N SER A 159 14.16 2.71 -0.74
CA SER A 159 15.59 3.00 -0.71
C SER A 159 16.41 1.82 -1.25
N ARG A 160 17.48 2.11 -2.00
CA ARG A 160 18.35 1.09 -2.59
C ARG A 160 19.10 0.26 -1.53
N ASP A 161 19.40 0.88 -0.39
CA ASP A 161 20.05 0.28 0.77
C ASP A 161 19.09 -0.39 1.77
N ASP A 162 17.81 -0.48 1.43
CA ASP A 162 16.82 -1.26 2.19
C ASP A 162 17.07 -2.77 1.99
N LYS A 163 17.10 -3.53 3.08
CA LYS A 163 17.25 -5.00 3.04
C LYS A 163 16.08 -5.67 2.29
N LEU A 164 14.93 -5.01 2.21
CA LEU A 164 13.73 -5.48 1.52
C LEU A 164 13.57 -4.90 0.11
N TYR A 165 14.60 -4.23 -0.42
CA TYR A 165 14.58 -3.65 -1.76
C TYR A 165 14.15 -4.66 -2.84
N ILE A 166 14.55 -5.92 -2.71
CA ILE A 166 14.19 -7.02 -3.61
C ILE A 166 12.66 -7.18 -3.75
N CYS A 167 11.88 -6.94 -2.69
CA CYS A 167 10.43 -7.02 -2.75
C CYS A 167 9.87 -6.01 -3.76
N SER A 168 10.36 -4.76 -3.73
CA SER A 168 9.95 -3.73 -4.69
C SER A 168 10.38 -4.06 -6.12
N GLN A 169 11.57 -4.64 -6.32
CA GLN A 169 12.03 -5.05 -7.65
C GLN A 169 11.14 -6.14 -8.26
N LEU A 170 10.87 -7.19 -7.51
CA LEU A 170 10.02 -8.30 -7.97
C LEU A 170 8.60 -7.84 -8.29
N TYR A 171 8.05 -6.94 -7.48
CA TYR A 171 6.70 -6.43 -7.74
C TYR A 171 6.65 -5.52 -8.96
N GLN A 172 7.66 -4.67 -9.14
CA GLN A 172 7.81 -3.83 -10.33
C GLN A 172 7.93 -4.67 -11.61
N GLU A 173 8.69 -5.77 -11.58
CA GLU A 173 8.81 -6.71 -12.69
C GLU A 173 7.44 -7.35 -13.01
N ALA A 174 6.72 -7.82 -11.99
CA ALA A 174 5.38 -8.38 -12.18
C ALA A 174 4.38 -7.37 -12.75
N LEU A 175 4.40 -6.11 -12.31
CA LEU A 175 3.58 -5.03 -12.89
C LEU A 175 3.92 -4.81 -14.37
N TYR A 176 5.21 -4.75 -14.70
CA TYR A 176 5.70 -4.56 -16.07
C TYR A 176 5.25 -5.71 -17.01
N GLU A 177 5.45 -6.96 -16.58
CA GLU A 177 5.06 -8.15 -17.36
C GLU A 177 3.55 -8.23 -17.59
N ASN A 178 2.74 -7.73 -16.66
CA ASN A 178 1.28 -7.69 -16.77
C ASN A 178 0.74 -6.40 -17.39
N HIS A 179 1.60 -5.51 -17.89
CA HIS A 179 1.24 -4.23 -18.53
C HIS A 179 0.44 -3.29 -17.61
N ILE A 180 0.67 -3.36 -16.30
CA ILE A 180 0.02 -2.48 -15.33
C ILE A 180 0.76 -1.14 -15.29
N PRO A 181 0.08 0.00 -15.40
CA PRO A 181 0.71 1.30 -15.24
C PRO A 181 1.33 1.45 -13.85
N PHE A 182 2.59 1.83 -13.78
CA PHE A 182 3.25 2.11 -12.50
C PHE A 182 4.31 3.19 -12.62
N GLU A 183 4.61 3.83 -11.50
CA GLU A 183 5.77 4.72 -11.31
C GLU A 183 6.58 4.20 -10.11
N CYS A 184 7.91 4.16 -10.23
CA CYS A 184 8.80 3.66 -9.17
C CYS A 184 9.94 4.62 -8.92
N HIS A 185 10.12 5.04 -7.66
CA HIS A 185 11.21 5.89 -7.17
C HIS A 185 12.14 5.10 -6.27
N VAL A 186 13.40 4.99 -6.70
CA VAL A 186 14.46 4.32 -5.95
C VAL A 186 15.44 5.36 -5.44
N TYR A 187 15.45 5.60 -4.14
CA TYR A 187 16.37 6.53 -3.47
C TYR A 187 17.68 5.83 -3.11
N SER A 188 18.80 6.51 -3.24
CA SER A 188 20.11 5.90 -3.06
C SER A 188 20.36 5.40 -1.63
N ILE A 189 19.86 6.13 -0.63
CA ILE A 189 20.01 5.83 0.80
C ILE A 189 18.70 6.09 1.56
N GLY A 190 18.59 5.55 2.76
CA GLY A 190 17.45 5.76 3.66
C GLY A 190 17.11 4.53 4.49
N GLY A 191 17.55 3.36 4.05
CA GLY A 191 17.20 2.08 4.69
C GLY A 191 15.71 1.83 4.67
N HIS A 192 15.21 1.17 5.71
CA HIS A 192 13.82 0.79 5.88
C HIS A 192 13.08 1.67 6.90
N GLY A 193 11.78 1.88 6.71
CA GLY A 193 10.92 2.48 7.73
C GLY A 193 11.10 4.00 7.91
N TRP A 194 11.49 4.72 6.86
CA TRP A 194 11.66 6.17 6.92
C TRP A 194 10.32 6.93 7.00
N GLY A 195 9.26 6.47 6.34
CA GLY A 195 7.94 7.10 6.39
C GLY A 195 8.00 8.61 6.14
N THR A 196 7.61 9.38 7.16
CA THR A 196 7.65 10.86 7.15
C THR A 196 8.77 11.45 8.02
N LYS A 197 9.77 10.65 8.39
CA LYS A 197 10.88 11.14 9.23
C LYS A 197 11.62 12.29 8.57
N ASP A 198 11.90 13.35 9.34
CA ASP A 198 12.67 14.51 8.86
C ASP A 198 14.14 14.15 8.56
N SER A 199 14.64 13.06 9.16
CA SER A 199 15.97 12.53 8.89
C SER A 199 16.10 11.81 7.53
N PHE A 200 14.99 11.55 6.83
CA PHE A 200 15.05 10.95 5.50
C PHE A 200 15.38 12.01 4.46
N PRO A 201 16.55 11.92 3.79
CA PRO A 201 17.04 13.02 2.93
C PRO A 201 16.20 13.24 1.68
N TYR A 202 15.36 12.29 1.29
CA TYR A 202 14.50 12.37 0.10
C TYR A 202 13.02 12.57 0.45
N LYS A 203 12.72 13.06 1.66
CA LYS A 203 11.35 13.28 2.11
C LYS A 203 10.57 14.18 1.15
N GLU A 204 11.13 15.34 0.81
CA GLU A 204 10.49 16.30 -0.11
C GLU A 204 10.34 15.73 -1.52
N GLN A 205 11.32 14.96 -2.00
CA GLN A 205 11.29 14.36 -3.31
C GLN A 205 10.14 13.36 -3.45
N TRP A 206 9.99 12.42 -2.49
CA TRP A 206 8.90 11.46 -2.61
C TRP A 206 7.53 12.12 -2.50
N GLN A 207 7.40 13.13 -1.64
CA GLN A 207 6.16 13.89 -1.49
C GLN A 207 5.81 14.65 -2.78
N THR A 208 6.80 15.25 -3.41
CA THR A 208 6.62 15.96 -4.67
C THR A 208 6.25 15.01 -5.81
N SER A 209 6.99 13.92 -5.98
CA SER A 209 6.71 12.92 -7.03
C SER A 209 5.32 12.29 -6.85
N LEU A 210 4.97 11.91 -5.62
CA LEU A 210 3.66 11.34 -5.34
C LEU A 210 2.53 12.34 -5.62
N ARG A 211 2.72 13.62 -5.29
CA ARG A 211 1.73 14.66 -5.59
C ARG A 211 1.49 14.77 -7.10
N PHE A 212 2.54 14.84 -7.92
CA PHE A 212 2.40 14.91 -9.37
C PHE A 212 1.71 13.68 -9.96
N TRP A 213 2.04 12.49 -9.46
CA TRP A 213 1.39 11.27 -9.89
C TRP A 213 -0.11 11.25 -9.52
N LEU A 214 -0.45 11.67 -8.30
CA LEU A 214 -1.84 11.75 -7.84
C LEU A 214 -2.67 12.77 -8.64
N GLU A 215 -2.07 13.92 -9.01
CA GLU A 215 -2.71 14.90 -9.88
C GLU A 215 -3.11 14.27 -11.23
N GLN A 216 -2.29 13.40 -11.80
CA GLN A 216 -2.62 12.68 -13.02
C GLN A 216 -3.73 11.64 -12.79
N ILE A 217 -3.58 10.78 -11.77
CA ILE A 217 -4.53 9.70 -11.48
C ILE A 217 -5.92 10.23 -11.11
N LEU A 218 -6.00 11.28 -10.30
CA LEU A 218 -7.27 11.83 -9.82
C LEU A 218 -7.99 12.74 -10.84
N ASN A 219 -7.26 13.29 -11.82
CA ASN A 219 -7.81 14.16 -12.86
C ASN A 219 -8.12 13.42 -14.17
N THR A 220 -7.70 12.16 -14.34
CA THR A 220 -8.14 11.34 -15.46
C THR A 220 -9.62 11.03 -15.29
N HIS A 221 -10.47 11.66 -16.12
CA HIS A 221 -11.85 11.19 -16.29
C HIS A 221 -11.79 9.80 -16.91
N PRO A 222 -12.56 8.82 -16.42
CA PRO A 222 -12.73 7.57 -17.15
C PRO A 222 -13.29 7.92 -18.54
N GLN A 223 -12.55 7.54 -19.60
CA GLN A 223 -13.04 7.57 -20.97
C GLN A 223 -14.08 6.47 -21.18
#